data_b28f82e66c02c7904ac5835644bd4e68
#
_entry.id   b28f82e66c02c7904ac5835644bd4e68
#
_cell.length_a   1.000
_cell.length_b   1.000
_cell.length_c   1.000
_cell.angle_alpha   90.00
_cell.angle_beta   90.00
_cell.angle_gamma   90.00
#
_symmetry.space_group_name_H-M   'P 1'
#
loop_
_entity.id
_entity.type
_entity.pdbx_description
1 polymer ?
#
loop_
_entity_poly.entity_id
_entity_poly.type
_entity_poly.pdbx_seq_one_letter_code
_entity_poly.pdbx_strand_id
1 'polypeptide(L)'
;LLGIKGLSRPDIELLLDRPDAAVAVSRQADRKKPSLPGRTQINLFFEASTRTQASFELAGKRLGADVMNMSVGNSSVKKGETLIDTAMTLNAMHPDILIIRHGSAGAAALLAQKVSCAVVNAGDGAHEHPTQALLDALTIRRAKGDISALTVAICGDVLHSRVARSNIILLNALGARVRAVAPSTLLPSGITDMSVEVHRS
;
A
#
# COMPACT_ATOMS: atom_id res chain seq x y z
N LEU A 1 -7.12 -5.06 0.14
CA LEU A 1 -5.97 -4.86 1.01
C LEU A 1 -5.97 -3.42 1.52
N LEU A 2 -6.45 -3.21 2.75
CA LEU A 2 -6.66 -1.86 3.29
C LEU A 2 -5.50 -1.37 4.16
N GLY A 3 -4.79 -2.28 4.81
CA GLY A 3 -3.63 -2.02 5.67
C GLY A 3 -2.86 -3.30 5.93
N ILE A 4 -1.76 -3.17 6.65
CA ILE A 4 -1.03 -4.32 7.22
C ILE A 4 -1.65 -4.73 8.55
N LYS A 5 -2.14 -3.74 9.30
CA LYS A 5 -2.87 -4.02 10.55
C LYS A 5 -4.04 -4.94 10.29
N GLY A 6 -4.09 -6.06 10.99
CA GLY A 6 -5.15 -7.08 10.84
C GLY A 6 -4.79 -8.24 9.91
N LEU A 7 -3.66 -8.20 9.19
CA LEU A 7 -3.14 -9.37 8.50
C LEU A 7 -2.42 -10.29 9.50
N SER A 8 -2.66 -11.58 9.38
CA SER A 8 -1.90 -12.58 10.11
C SER A 8 -0.51 -12.79 9.49
N ARG A 9 0.43 -13.35 10.26
CA ARG A 9 1.75 -13.71 9.71
C ARG A 9 1.64 -14.65 8.50
N PRO A 10 0.81 -15.70 8.50
CA PRO A 10 0.61 -16.55 7.32
C PRO A 10 0.08 -15.78 6.09
N ASP A 11 -0.82 -14.81 6.28
CA ASP A 11 -1.31 -13.98 5.16
C ASP A 11 -0.19 -13.15 4.55
N ILE A 12 0.66 -12.55 5.40
CA ILE A 12 1.82 -11.77 4.96
C ILE A 12 2.81 -12.67 4.21
N GLU A 13 3.15 -13.83 4.75
CA GLU A 13 4.05 -14.79 4.12
C GLU A 13 3.52 -15.26 2.76
N LEU A 14 2.22 -15.57 2.66
CA LEU A 14 1.57 -15.90 1.38
C LEU A 14 1.70 -14.77 0.35
N LEU A 15 1.52 -13.51 0.79
CA LEU A 15 1.69 -12.34 -0.09
C LEU A 15 3.15 -12.14 -0.51
N LEU A 16 4.11 -12.48 0.33
CA LEU A 16 5.53 -12.37 0.04
C LEU A 16 6.06 -13.51 -0.85
N ASP A 17 5.41 -14.68 -0.85
CA ASP A 17 5.83 -15.84 -1.66
C ASP A 17 5.37 -15.75 -3.12
N ARG A 18 4.22 -15.13 -3.37
CA ARG A 18 3.65 -14.99 -4.73
C ARG A 18 4.48 -14.14 -5.71
N PRO A 19 5.16 -13.05 -5.29
CA PRO A 19 5.88 -12.17 -6.21
C PRO A 19 7.07 -12.81 -6.95
N ASP A 20 7.66 -13.88 -6.46
CA ASP A 20 8.82 -14.50 -7.12
C ASP A 20 8.50 -14.97 -8.53
N ALA A 21 7.35 -15.59 -8.74
CA ALA A 21 6.87 -15.95 -10.06
C ALA A 21 6.58 -14.73 -10.94
N ALA A 22 6.03 -13.64 -10.36
CA ALA A 22 5.73 -12.41 -11.09
C ALA A 22 7.01 -11.66 -11.50
N VAL A 23 8.04 -11.66 -10.65
CA VAL A 23 9.34 -11.05 -10.97
C VAL A 23 10.04 -11.82 -12.08
N ALA A 24 10.01 -13.16 -12.07
CA ALA A 24 10.55 -13.98 -13.13
C ALA A 24 9.89 -13.63 -14.48
N VAL A 25 8.56 -13.58 -14.53
CA VAL A 25 7.80 -13.17 -15.74
C VAL A 25 8.12 -11.74 -16.15
N SER A 26 8.27 -10.81 -15.21
CA SER A 26 8.52 -9.40 -15.52
C SER A 26 9.86 -9.13 -16.22
N ARG A 27 10.79 -10.10 -16.19
CA ARG A 27 12.12 -10.04 -16.83
C ARG A 27 12.16 -10.76 -18.18
N GLN A 28 11.09 -11.43 -18.60
CA GLN A 28 10.99 -12.11 -19.88
C GLN A 28 10.60 -11.13 -21.00
N ALA A 29 10.76 -11.52 -22.25
CA ALA A 29 10.34 -10.76 -23.42
C ALA A 29 8.80 -10.59 -23.43
N ASP A 30 8.05 -11.68 -23.19
CA ASP A 30 6.61 -11.62 -22.92
C ASP A 30 6.41 -11.45 -21.41
N ARG A 31 5.91 -10.28 -21.04
CA ARG A 31 5.70 -9.88 -19.64
C ARG A 31 4.24 -9.99 -19.21
N LYS A 32 3.37 -10.52 -20.06
CA LYS A 32 1.95 -10.68 -19.75
C LYS A 32 1.69 -12.02 -19.08
N LYS A 33 1.00 -11.98 -17.96
CA LYS A 33 0.45 -13.16 -17.29
C LYS A 33 -1.04 -12.91 -17.04
N PRO A 34 -1.93 -13.17 -17.99
CA PRO A 34 -3.33 -12.81 -17.90
C PRO A 34 -4.03 -13.63 -16.81
N SER A 35 -3.99 -13.12 -15.58
CA SER A 35 -4.71 -13.67 -14.43
C SER A 35 -6.03 -12.93 -14.17
N LEU A 36 -6.20 -11.74 -14.80
CA LEU A 36 -7.35 -10.86 -14.63
C LEU A 36 -7.98 -10.45 -15.98
N PRO A 37 -8.15 -11.37 -16.97
CA PRO A 37 -8.74 -10.99 -18.26
C PRO A 37 -10.21 -10.56 -18.05
N GLY A 38 -10.60 -9.44 -18.69
CA GLY A 38 -11.94 -8.89 -18.60
C GLY A 38 -12.28 -8.24 -17.24
N ARG A 39 -11.31 -8.12 -16.33
CA ARG A 39 -11.48 -7.39 -15.08
C ARG A 39 -11.13 -5.93 -15.24
N THR A 40 -11.90 -5.05 -14.62
CA THR A 40 -11.69 -3.60 -14.65
C THR A 40 -11.02 -3.14 -13.36
N GLN A 41 -9.85 -2.50 -13.52
CA GLN A 41 -9.11 -1.85 -12.43
C GLN A 41 -9.18 -0.33 -12.58
N ILE A 42 -9.63 0.36 -11.54
CA ILE A 42 -9.62 1.82 -11.47
C ILE A 42 -8.55 2.27 -10.47
N ASN A 43 -7.62 3.10 -10.93
CA ASN A 43 -6.63 3.76 -10.08
C ASN A 43 -7.12 5.18 -9.77
N LEU A 44 -7.60 5.40 -8.55
CA LEU A 44 -8.18 6.66 -8.07
C LEU A 44 -7.20 7.38 -7.16
N PHE A 45 -6.54 8.41 -7.69
CA PHE A 45 -5.48 9.13 -6.99
C PHE A 45 -5.87 10.58 -6.69
N PHE A 46 -6.00 10.91 -5.41
CA PHE A 46 -6.23 12.26 -4.90
C PHE A 46 -4.92 12.99 -4.58
N GLU A 47 -3.83 12.26 -4.40
CA GLU A 47 -2.48 12.80 -4.26
C GLU A 47 -1.63 12.39 -5.48
N ALA A 48 -0.82 13.34 -5.98
CA ALA A 48 0.13 13.04 -7.04
C ALA A 48 1.17 12.00 -6.59
N SER A 49 1.33 10.94 -7.35
CA SER A 49 2.33 9.91 -7.11
C SER A 49 2.65 9.14 -8.38
N THR A 50 3.59 9.65 -9.15
CA THR A 50 3.99 9.05 -10.43
C THR A 50 4.42 7.59 -10.29
N ARG A 51 5.29 7.29 -9.31
CA ARG A 51 5.79 5.93 -9.10
C ARG A 51 4.68 4.94 -8.71
N THR A 52 3.83 5.32 -7.75
CA THR A 52 2.78 4.43 -7.25
C THR A 52 1.72 4.21 -8.33
N GLN A 53 1.27 5.26 -9.01
CA GLN A 53 0.29 5.16 -10.08
C GLN A 53 0.82 4.29 -11.23
N ALA A 54 2.04 4.57 -11.71
CA ALA A 54 2.65 3.80 -12.79
C ALA A 54 2.84 2.32 -12.42
N SER A 55 3.20 2.00 -11.17
CA SER A 55 3.36 0.61 -10.75
C SER A 55 2.04 -0.15 -10.70
N PHE A 56 0.96 0.44 -10.21
CA PHE A 56 -0.37 -0.19 -10.24
C PHE A 56 -0.93 -0.31 -11.67
N GLU A 57 -0.74 0.72 -12.50
CA GLU A 57 -1.13 0.65 -13.91
C GLU A 57 -0.42 -0.48 -14.63
N LEU A 58 0.90 -0.55 -14.48
CA LEU A 58 1.71 -1.57 -15.13
C LEU A 58 1.35 -2.98 -14.62
N ALA A 59 1.10 -3.12 -13.32
CA ALA A 59 0.70 -4.39 -12.73
C ALA A 59 -0.64 -4.88 -13.31
N GLY A 60 -1.67 -4.03 -13.32
CA GLY A 60 -2.98 -4.37 -13.88
C GLY A 60 -2.90 -4.78 -15.36
N LYS A 61 -2.20 -3.98 -16.18
CA LYS A 61 -2.00 -4.28 -17.61
C LYS A 61 -1.25 -5.59 -17.85
N ARG A 62 -0.24 -5.91 -17.03
CA ARG A 62 0.50 -7.19 -17.12
C ARG A 62 -0.35 -8.39 -16.69
N LEU A 63 -1.27 -8.18 -15.77
CA LEU A 63 -2.23 -9.20 -15.34
C LEU A 63 -3.42 -9.34 -16.30
N GLY A 64 -3.53 -8.50 -17.34
CA GLY A 64 -4.57 -8.58 -18.36
C GLY A 64 -5.85 -7.83 -17.99
N ALA A 65 -5.84 -6.98 -16.97
CA ALA A 65 -6.97 -6.13 -16.63
C ALA A 65 -7.08 -4.91 -17.54
N ASP A 66 -8.30 -4.42 -17.74
CA ASP A 66 -8.57 -3.10 -18.28
C ASP A 66 -8.33 -2.06 -17.19
N VAL A 67 -7.33 -1.20 -17.40
CA VAL A 67 -6.89 -0.24 -16.37
C VAL A 67 -7.26 1.18 -16.74
N MET A 68 -7.99 1.85 -15.85
CA MET A 68 -8.34 3.26 -15.94
C MET A 68 -7.64 4.06 -14.84
N ASN A 69 -6.93 5.11 -15.19
CA ASN A 69 -6.31 6.04 -14.26
C ASN A 69 -7.15 7.30 -14.11
N MET A 70 -7.43 7.68 -12.86
CA MET A 70 -8.13 8.90 -12.52
C MET A 70 -7.31 9.71 -11.51
N SER A 71 -6.89 10.90 -11.94
CA SER A 71 -6.27 11.89 -11.05
C SER A 71 -7.30 12.95 -10.71
N VAL A 72 -7.83 12.88 -9.49
CA VAL A 72 -8.96 13.72 -9.05
C VAL A 72 -8.54 15.15 -8.69
N GLY A 73 -7.23 15.39 -8.47
CA GLY A 73 -6.70 16.69 -8.04
C GLY A 73 -7.02 17.88 -8.97
N ASN A 74 -7.46 17.65 -10.19
CA ASN A 74 -7.68 18.70 -11.20
C ASN A 74 -9.10 18.83 -11.77
N SER A 75 -10.06 17.92 -11.51
CA SER A 75 -11.35 17.98 -12.21
C SER A 75 -12.60 18.00 -11.32
N SER A 76 -12.82 17.00 -10.47
CA SER A 76 -14.13 16.82 -9.80
C SER A 76 -14.19 17.46 -8.40
N VAL A 77 -13.11 17.40 -7.62
CA VAL A 77 -13.05 18.02 -6.26
C VAL A 77 -13.21 19.54 -6.33
N LYS A 78 -12.79 20.18 -7.42
CA LYS A 78 -13.03 21.62 -7.66
C LYS A 78 -14.52 21.97 -7.83
N LYS A 79 -15.38 20.97 -8.08
CA LYS A 79 -16.84 21.14 -8.24
C LYS A 79 -17.62 20.80 -6.98
N GLY A 80 -16.96 20.52 -5.84
CA GLY A 80 -17.61 20.22 -4.57
C GLY A 80 -18.04 18.75 -4.40
N GLU A 81 -17.63 17.84 -5.28
CA GLU A 81 -17.87 16.41 -5.11
C GLU A 81 -17.08 15.86 -3.92
N THR A 82 -17.74 15.06 -3.09
CA THR A 82 -17.09 14.37 -1.98
C THR A 82 -16.37 13.09 -2.48
N LEU A 83 -15.47 12.57 -1.64
CA LEU A 83 -14.83 11.27 -1.88
C LEU A 83 -15.87 10.15 -2.09
N ILE A 84 -16.97 10.20 -1.33
CA ILE A 84 -18.05 9.19 -1.41
C ILE A 84 -18.81 9.32 -2.73
N ASP A 85 -19.15 10.53 -3.18
CA ASP A 85 -19.85 10.76 -4.44
C ASP A 85 -19.03 10.24 -5.64
N THR A 86 -17.73 10.56 -5.65
CA THR A 86 -16.80 10.04 -6.66
C THR A 86 -16.77 8.51 -6.65
N ALA A 87 -16.68 7.90 -5.46
CA ALA A 87 -16.63 6.45 -5.34
C ALA A 87 -17.94 5.77 -5.76
N MET A 88 -19.08 6.35 -5.43
CA MET A 88 -20.40 5.81 -5.85
C MET A 88 -20.58 5.90 -7.36
N THR A 89 -20.15 7.00 -7.98
CA THR A 89 -20.14 7.15 -9.44
C THR A 89 -19.29 6.06 -10.11
N LEU A 90 -18.10 5.80 -9.59
CA LEU A 90 -17.22 4.75 -10.10
C LEU A 90 -17.79 3.35 -9.83
N ASN A 91 -18.41 3.13 -8.66
CA ASN A 91 -19.04 1.86 -8.32
C ASN A 91 -20.18 1.50 -9.29
N ALA A 92 -20.90 2.50 -9.80
CA ALA A 92 -21.94 2.30 -10.82
C ALA A 92 -21.40 1.81 -12.18
N MET A 93 -20.08 1.93 -12.42
CA MET A 93 -19.40 1.37 -13.60
C MET A 93 -18.98 -0.10 -13.39
N HIS A 94 -19.31 -0.68 -12.24
CA HIS A 94 -19.02 -2.08 -11.87
C HIS A 94 -17.54 -2.49 -12.02
N PRO A 95 -16.57 -1.73 -11.44
CA PRO A 95 -15.19 -2.16 -11.45
C PRO A 95 -15.00 -3.40 -10.57
N ASP A 96 -13.97 -4.19 -10.85
CA ASP A 96 -13.58 -5.32 -10.00
C ASP A 96 -12.60 -4.90 -8.91
N ILE A 97 -11.74 -3.91 -9.21
CA ILE A 97 -10.67 -3.46 -8.31
C ILE A 97 -10.61 -1.94 -8.32
N LEU A 98 -10.64 -1.34 -7.13
CA LEU A 98 -10.41 0.08 -6.91
C LEU A 98 -9.10 0.27 -6.11
N ILE A 99 -8.12 0.90 -6.75
CA ILE A 99 -6.86 1.29 -6.11
C ILE A 99 -7.00 2.74 -5.67
N ILE A 100 -6.91 3.03 -4.37
CA ILE A 100 -7.07 4.39 -3.89
C ILE A 100 -5.80 4.93 -3.21
N ARG A 101 -5.44 6.18 -3.54
CA ARG A 101 -4.48 6.99 -2.80
C ARG A 101 -5.12 8.31 -2.38
N HIS A 102 -5.08 8.63 -1.08
CA HIS A 102 -5.75 9.80 -0.51
C HIS A 102 -4.92 10.46 0.59
N GLY A 103 -5.05 11.79 0.76
CA GLY A 103 -4.37 12.54 1.81
C GLY A 103 -4.93 12.32 3.22
N SER A 104 -6.14 11.79 3.35
CA SER A 104 -6.76 11.54 4.66
C SER A 104 -6.62 10.08 5.07
N ALA A 105 -6.19 9.85 6.31
CA ALA A 105 -6.16 8.54 6.93
C ALA A 105 -7.56 7.92 6.99
N GLY A 106 -7.67 6.62 6.72
CA GLY A 106 -8.95 5.89 6.75
C GLY A 106 -9.77 5.98 5.46
N ALA A 107 -9.38 6.78 4.47
CA ALA A 107 -10.12 6.95 3.22
C ALA A 107 -10.34 5.61 2.48
N ALA A 108 -9.32 4.75 2.42
CA ALA A 108 -9.44 3.43 1.79
C ALA A 108 -10.45 2.52 2.52
N ALA A 109 -10.44 2.55 3.85
CA ALA A 109 -11.37 1.76 4.67
C ALA A 109 -12.82 2.28 4.54
N LEU A 110 -13.00 3.60 4.48
CA LEU A 110 -14.30 4.22 4.24
C LEU A 110 -14.87 3.78 2.89
N LEU A 111 -14.06 3.83 1.82
CA LEU A 111 -14.52 3.41 0.49
C LEU A 111 -14.85 1.93 0.43
N ALA A 112 -14.08 1.08 1.08
CA ALA A 112 -14.36 -0.35 1.12
C ALA A 112 -15.72 -0.72 1.72
N GLN A 113 -16.32 0.19 2.52
CA GLN A 113 -17.68 0.04 3.06
C GLN A 113 -18.76 0.57 2.12
N LYS A 114 -18.41 1.30 1.08
CA LYS A 114 -19.35 2.00 0.19
C LYS A 114 -19.40 1.44 -1.22
N VAL A 115 -18.37 0.71 -1.64
CA VAL A 115 -18.28 0.11 -2.98
C VAL A 115 -18.38 -1.41 -2.91
N SER A 116 -18.82 -2.04 -4.00
CA SER A 116 -18.98 -3.49 -4.09
C SER A 116 -17.73 -4.23 -4.58
N CYS A 117 -16.72 -3.48 -5.07
CA CYS A 117 -15.50 -4.04 -5.61
C CYS A 117 -14.37 -4.20 -4.54
N ALA A 118 -13.33 -4.93 -4.90
CA ALA A 118 -12.14 -5.04 -4.06
C ALA A 118 -11.39 -3.70 -3.96
N VAL A 119 -11.06 -3.25 -2.75
CA VAL A 119 -10.32 -2.01 -2.52
C VAL A 119 -8.88 -2.29 -2.09
N VAL A 120 -7.92 -1.60 -2.73
CA VAL A 120 -6.51 -1.64 -2.39
C VAL A 120 -6.02 -0.25 -2.01
N ASN A 121 -5.44 -0.13 -0.83
CA ASN A 121 -4.85 1.10 -0.32
C ASN A 121 -3.47 1.35 -0.94
N ALA A 122 -3.33 2.39 -1.74
CA ALA A 122 -2.08 2.86 -2.34
C ALA A 122 -1.42 4.00 -1.54
N GLY A 123 -1.85 4.18 -0.29
CA GLY A 123 -1.38 5.17 0.66
C GLY A 123 -2.47 6.16 1.09
N ASP A 124 -2.76 6.20 2.39
CA ASP A 124 -3.77 7.08 2.98
C ASP A 124 -3.20 7.91 4.13
N GLY A 125 -3.10 9.21 3.95
CA GLY A 125 -2.57 10.16 4.93
C GLY A 125 -1.21 9.76 5.49
N ALA A 126 -1.02 9.90 6.79
CA ALA A 126 0.12 9.36 7.55
C ALA A 126 -0.17 7.96 8.15
N HIS A 127 -1.20 7.27 7.66
CA HIS A 127 -1.73 6.05 8.25
C HIS A 127 -1.02 4.80 7.72
N GLU A 128 -1.31 4.35 6.49
CA GLU A 128 -0.68 3.14 5.93
C GLU A 128 -0.41 3.22 4.42
N HIS A 129 0.58 2.43 3.99
CA HIS A 129 0.89 2.11 2.60
C HIS A 129 1.26 0.63 2.50
N PRO A 130 0.27 -0.28 2.57
CA PRO A 130 0.51 -1.70 2.75
C PRO A 130 1.35 -2.33 1.64
N THR A 131 1.10 -1.95 0.39
CA THR A 131 1.86 -2.51 -0.75
C THR A 131 3.33 -2.08 -0.75
N GLN A 132 3.65 -0.88 -0.21
CA GLN A 132 5.03 -0.45 -0.03
C GLN A 132 5.72 -1.27 1.06
N ALA A 133 5.07 -1.49 2.19
CA ALA A 133 5.64 -2.30 3.27
C ALA A 133 5.91 -3.75 2.81
N LEU A 134 4.99 -4.35 2.04
CA LEU A 134 5.20 -5.67 1.45
C LEU A 134 6.38 -5.70 0.47
N LEU A 135 6.54 -4.64 -0.35
CA LEU A 135 7.69 -4.48 -1.25
C LEU A 135 9.00 -4.39 -0.47
N ASP A 136 9.03 -3.59 0.59
CA ASP A 136 10.21 -3.41 1.44
C ASP A 136 10.57 -4.74 2.14
N ALA A 137 9.60 -5.44 2.72
CA ALA A 137 9.80 -6.74 3.35
C ALA A 137 10.31 -7.81 2.35
N LEU A 138 9.76 -7.84 1.14
CA LEU A 138 10.24 -8.73 0.08
C LEU A 138 11.70 -8.44 -0.27
N THR A 139 12.06 -7.16 -0.35
CA THR A 139 13.43 -6.72 -0.64
C THR A 139 14.39 -7.12 0.47
N ILE A 140 13.98 -6.91 1.74
CA ILE A 140 14.76 -7.31 2.92
C ILE A 140 14.94 -8.84 2.94
N ARG A 141 13.86 -9.60 2.74
CA ARG A 141 13.89 -11.08 2.73
C ARG A 141 14.86 -11.61 1.67
N ARG A 142 14.85 -11.04 0.47
CA ARG A 142 15.78 -11.44 -0.61
C ARG A 142 17.23 -11.10 -0.32
N ALA A 143 17.47 -9.98 0.36
CA ALA A 143 18.83 -9.53 0.65
C ALA A 143 19.44 -10.16 1.91
N LYS A 144 18.60 -10.51 2.91
CA LYS A 144 19.04 -10.88 4.25
C LYS A 144 18.51 -12.24 4.73
N GLY A 145 17.58 -12.86 4.02
CA GLY A 145 16.98 -14.13 4.42
C GLY A 145 15.85 -13.95 5.43
N ASP A 146 15.91 -14.69 6.54
CA ASP A 146 14.85 -14.68 7.56
C ASP A 146 14.73 -13.32 8.25
N ILE A 147 13.58 -12.69 8.07
CA ILE A 147 13.29 -11.37 8.67
C ILE A 147 13.20 -11.45 10.20
N SER A 148 12.77 -12.57 10.76
CA SER A 148 12.59 -12.72 12.21
C SER A 148 13.90 -12.64 13.00
N ALA A 149 15.02 -12.92 12.36
CA ALA A 149 16.36 -12.83 12.95
C ALA A 149 16.96 -11.41 12.91
N LEU A 150 16.27 -10.45 12.25
CA LEU A 150 16.81 -9.13 12.00
C LEU A 150 16.45 -8.11 13.07
N THR A 151 17.35 -7.12 13.21
CA THR A 151 17.04 -5.83 13.82
C THR A 151 17.03 -4.78 12.70
N VAL A 152 15.90 -4.11 12.52
CA VAL A 152 15.70 -3.12 11.46
C VAL A 152 15.53 -1.74 12.08
N ALA A 153 16.39 -0.78 11.70
CA ALA A 153 16.28 0.61 12.11
C ALA A 153 15.54 1.43 11.05
N ILE A 154 14.53 2.17 11.47
CA ILE A 154 13.80 3.14 10.67
C ILE A 154 14.21 4.52 11.18
N CYS A 155 14.91 5.27 10.32
CA CYS A 155 15.52 6.56 10.67
C CYS A 155 14.82 7.72 9.97
N GLY A 156 14.59 8.82 10.69
CA GLY A 156 14.08 10.08 10.14
C GLY A 156 12.65 10.41 10.59
N ASP A 157 11.85 11.03 9.72
CA ASP A 157 10.49 11.45 10.06
C ASP A 157 9.53 10.27 10.14
N VAL A 158 9.37 9.71 11.32
CA VAL A 158 8.43 8.60 11.59
C VAL A 158 7.00 9.12 11.78
N LEU A 159 6.85 10.35 12.29
CA LEU A 159 5.53 10.94 12.61
C LEU A 159 4.65 11.08 11.37
N HIS A 160 5.21 11.58 10.27
CA HIS A 160 4.45 11.88 9.05
C HIS A 160 4.59 10.78 7.98
N SER A 161 5.35 9.72 8.27
CA SER A 161 5.62 8.66 7.30
C SER A 161 4.65 7.48 7.43
N ARG A 162 3.67 7.40 6.53
CA ARG A 162 2.82 6.21 6.37
C ARG A 162 3.62 4.94 6.07
N VAL A 163 4.77 5.08 5.41
CA VAL A 163 5.65 3.95 5.08
C VAL A 163 6.35 3.44 6.33
N ALA A 164 6.88 4.34 7.18
CA ALA A 164 7.46 3.95 8.46
C ALA A 164 6.45 3.18 9.32
N ARG A 165 5.21 3.69 9.43
CA ARG A 165 4.15 3.06 10.19
C ARG A 165 3.81 1.66 9.67
N SER A 166 3.58 1.51 8.37
CA SER A 166 3.27 0.19 7.77
C SER A 166 4.43 -0.79 7.92
N ASN A 167 5.69 -0.33 7.78
CA ASN A 167 6.86 -1.17 7.97
C ASN A 167 7.02 -1.62 9.42
N ILE A 168 6.78 -0.74 10.40
CA ILE A 168 6.79 -1.12 11.82
C ILE A 168 5.81 -2.26 12.07
N ILE A 169 4.56 -2.12 11.62
CA ILE A 169 3.52 -3.13 11.81
C ILE A 169 3.92 -4.45 11.14
N LEU A 170 4.38 -4.39 9.89
CA LEU A 170 4.73 -5.58 9.11
C LEU A 170 5.93 -6.32 9.67
N LEU A 171 7.01 -5.60 9.98
CA LEU A 171 8.24 -6.20 10.48
C LEU A 171 8.03 -6.84 11.85
N ASN A 172 7.24 -6.21 12.73
CA ASN A 172 6.84 -6.81 14.01
C ASN A 172 6.01 -8.07 13.80
N ALA A 173 5.05 -8.08 12.87
CA ALA A 173 4.24 -9.26 12.55
C ALA A 173 5.10 -10.42 12.02
N LEU A 174 6.22 -10.12 11.33
CA LEU A 174 7.21 -11.11 10.87
C LEU A 174 8.23 -11.50 11.95
N GLY A 175 8.19 -10.88 13.13
CA GLY A 175 9.07 -11.21 14.26
C GLY A 175 10.41 -10.49 14.31
N ALA A 176 10.62 -9.49 13.43
CA ALA A 176 11.82 -8.66 13.50
C ALA A 176 11.81 -7.73 14.72
N ARG A 177 12.99 -7.36 15.21
CA ARG A 177 13.14 -6.28 16.18
C ARG A 177 13.19 -4.95 15.44
N VAL A 178 12.27 -4.04 15.75
CA VAL A 178 12.21 -2.74 15.07
C VAL A 178 12.71 -1.62 15.98
N ARG A 179 13.57 -0.75 15.44
CA ARG A 179 14.09 0.45 16.09
C ARG A 179 13.65 1.69 15.32
N ALA A 180 13.08 2.67 16.01
CA ALA A 180 12.80 3.99 15.46
C ALA A 180 13.87 4.97 15.95
N VAL A 181 14.55 5.64 15.02
CA VAL A 181 15.63 6.59 15.31
C VAL A 181 15.25 7.95 14.75
N ALA A 182 14.87 8.88 15.63
CA ALA A 182 14.43 10.22 15.22
C ALA A 182 14.49 11.22 16.39
N PRO A 183 14.58 12.54 16.11
CA PRO A 183 14.31 13.57 17.09
C PRO A 183 12.90 13.41 17.69
N SER A 184 12.72 13.80 18.96
CA SER A 184 11.42 13.65 19.65
C SER A 184 10.25 14.32 18.92
N THR A 185 10.50 15.41 18.18
CA THR A 185 9.50 16.13 17.37
C THR A 185 9.02 15.37 16.14
N LEU A 186 9.76 14.37 15.68
CA LEU A 186 9.45 13.53 14.52
C LEU A 186 9.02 12.11 14.90
N LEU A 187 8.74 11.88 16.17
CA LEU A 187 8.19 10.62 16.68
C LEU A 187 6.70 10.82 17.02
N PRO A 188 5.80 9.93 16.61
CA PRO A 188 4.40 10.03 16.97
C PRO A 188 4.21 9.76 18.47
N SER A 189 3.23 10.43 19.09
CA SER A 189 2.76 10.07 20.42
C SER A 189 2.27 8.62 20.40
N GLY A 190 2.63 7.82 21.41
CA GLY A 190 2.28 6.39 21.44
C GLY A 190 3.13 5.50 20.53
N ILE A 191 4.28 5.95 20.04
CA ILE A 191 5.20 5.11 19.24
C ILE A 191 5.62 3.84 19.99
N THR A 192 5.73 3.89 21.30
CA THR A 192 6.06 2.74 22.18
C THR A 192 4.99 1.65 22.13
N ASP A 193 3.72 2.02 21.88
CA ASP A 193 2.61 1.06 21.78
C ASP A 193 2.66 0.24 20.49
N MET A 194 3.55 0.63 19.57
CA MET A 194 3.79 -0.08 18.31
C MET A 194 4.87 -1.16 18.43
N SER A 195 5.29 -1.56 19.63
CA SER A 195 6.34 -2.56 19.85
C SER A 195 7.66 -2.20 19.17
N VAL A 196 8.12 -0.96 19.37
CA VAL A 196 9.31 -0.38 18.76
C VAL A 196 10.26 0.11 19.83
N GLU A 197 11.54 -0.19 19.68
CA GLU A 197 12.62 0.40 20.48
C GLU A 197 12.93 1.81 19.96
N VAL A 198 12.80 2.83 20.81
CA VAL A 198 12.94 4.24 20.42
C VAL A 198 14.31 4.78 20.78
N HIS A 199 15.01 5.31 19.79
CA HIS A 199 16.27 6.02 19.94
C HIS A 199 16.08 7.48 19.52
N ARG A 200 16.44 8.39 20.43
CA ARG A 200 16.39 9.83 20.19
C ARG A 200 17.79 10.32 19.88
N SER A 201 17.97 10.95 18.75
CA SER A 201 19.23 11.55 18.30
C SER A 201 19.07 13.05 18.17
#